data_a2d7e1df335671df569308ddd09a6795
#
_entry.id   a2d7e1df335671df569308ddd09a6795
#
_cell.length_a   1.000
_cell.length_b   1.000
_cell.length_c   1.000
_cell.angle_alpha   90.00
_cell.angle_beta   90.00
_cell.angle_gamma   90.00
#
_symmetry.space_group_name_H-M   'P 1'
#
loop_
_entity.id
_entity.type
_entity.pdbx_description
1 polymer ?
#
loop_
_entity_poly.entity_id
_entity_poly.type
_entity_poly.pdbx_seq_one_letter_code
_entity_poly.pdbx_strand_id
1 'polypeptide(L)'
;TIVTNMIDIMQLFRHGEHKVNLIFIGGHFNRAKDGFIGTLAIEQIHNYRFDLAFIGTVGMNIHDDKVTTYDVEDGLTKKEVMDASKKCYLVAENEKFNLDGNYVFGHLSEFTGYIGEQELGSPFKEKIMEYGLEII
;
A
#
# COMPACT_ATOMS: atom_id res chain seq x y z
N THR A 1 -0.64 16.37 -7.54
CA THR A 1 -0.13 16.34 -6.16
C THR A 1 0.16 14.91 -5.76
N ILE A 2 1.33 14.69 -5.17
CA ILE A 2 1.73 13.43 -4.57
C ILE A 2 1.84 13.62 -3.07
N VAL A 3 1.22 12.72 -2.31
CA VAL A 3 1.34 12.65 -0.85
C VAL A 3 2.05 11.34 -0.51
N THR A 4 3.13 11.40 0.24
CA THR A 4 3.92 10.21 0.58
C THR A 4 4.45 10.29 2.01
N ASN A 5 4.60 9.14 2.64
CA ASN A 5 5.31 8.97 3.91
C ASN A 5 6.68 8.29 3.74
N MET A 6 7.08 7.96 2.50
CA MET A 6 8.30 7.23 2.20
C MET A 6 9.43 8.17 1.78
N ILE A 7 10.59 7.99 2.39
CA ILE A 7 11.78 8.83 2.13
C ILE A 7 12.26 8.67 0.69
N ASP A 8 12.29 7.45 0.17
CA ASP A 8 12.74 7.19 -1.21
C ASP A 8 11.87 7.91 -2.25
N ILE A 9 10.57 7.91 -2.04
CA ILE A 9 9.63 8.64 -2.92
C ILE A 9 9.87 10.14 -2.83
N MET A 10 10.08 10.67 -1.62
CA MET A 10 10.42 12.10 -1.44
C MET A 10 11.71 12.45 -2.17
N GLN A 11 12.75 11.62 -2.06
CA GLN A 11 14.04 11.86 -2.72
C GLN A 11 13.93 11.82 -4.25
N LEU A 12 13.13 10.91 -4.80
CA LEU A 12 12.89 10.80 -6.24
C LEU A 12 12.38 12.13 -6.83
N PHE A 13 11.45 12.78 -6.13
CA PHE A 13 10.86 14.04 -6.60
C PHE A 13 11.65 15.29 -6.19
N ARG A 14 12.56 15.19 -5.20
CA ARG A 14 13.39 16.31 -4.75
C ARG A 14 14.37 16.79 -5.82
N HIS A 15 14.95 15.88 -6.58
CA HIS A 15 16.01 16.16 -7.54
C HIS A 15 15.57 16.08 -9.00
N GLY A 16 14.30 15.79 -9.26
CA GLY A 16 13.77 15.63 -10.61
C GLY A 16 13.31 16.93 -11.25
N GLU A 17 13.23 16.94 -12.58
CA GLU A 17 12.64 18.03 -13.36
C GLU A 17 11.10 18.08 -13.29
N HIS A 18 10.51 17.20 -12.48
CA HIS A 18 9.06 17.05 -12.36
C HIS A 18 8.46 18.18 -11.55
N LYS A 19 7.55 18.93 -12.17
CA LYS A 19 6.75 19.95 -11.51
C LYS A 19 5.58 19.31 -10.74
N VAL A 20 5.90 18.55 -9.71
CA VAL A 20 4.92 17.88 -8.87
C VAL A 20 4.79 18.64 -7.54
N ASN A 21 3.55 18.89 -7.13
CA ASN A 21 3.30 19.33 -5.76
C ASN A 21 3.45 18.13 -4.82
N LEU A 22 4.50 18.14 -3.99
CA LEU A 22 4.84 17.05 -3.08
C LEU A 22 4.49 17.42 -1.65
N ILE A 23 3.68 16.59 -1.00
CA ILE A 23 3.34 16.69 0.41
C ILE A 23 3.94 15.47 1.13
N PHE A 24 4.70 15.72 2.18
CA PHE A 24 5.34 14.68 2.97
C PHE A 24 4.61 14.48 4.29
N ILE A 25 4.19 13.23 4.55
CA ILE A 25 3.54 12.84 5.80
C ILE A 25 4.63 12.41 6.79
N GLY A 26 4.74 13.13 7.88
CA GLY A 26 5.63 12.78 8.99
C GLY A 26 4.95 11.87 10.02
N GLY A 27 5.71 11.46 11.01
CA GLY A 27 5.22 10.60 12.09
C GLY A 27 6.37 9.88 12.79
N HIS A 28 6.13 8.67 13.25
CA HIS A 28 7.16 7.80 13.81
C HIS A 28 7.93 7.13 12.67
N PHE A 29 9.26 7.27 12.67
CA PHE A 29 10.10 6.68 11.64
C PHE A 29 10.24 5.17 11.84
N ASN A 30 9.79 4.40 10.85
CA ASN A 30 9.98 2.96 10.79
C ASN A 30 11.16 2.63 9.88
N ARG A 31 12.27 2.19 10.48
CA ARG A 31 13.52 1.88 9.75
C ARG A 31 13.38 0.73 8.77
N ALA A 32 12.55 -0.26 9.09
CA ALA A 32 12.35 -1.43 8.23
C ALA A 32 11.59 -1.11 6.95
N LYS A 33 10.80 -0.03 6.97
CA LYS A 33 9.98 0.41 5.83
C LYS A 33 10.49 1.68 5.17
N ASP A 34 11.51 2.31 5.76
CA ASP A 34 12.07 3.60 5.35
C ASP A 34 10.99 4.68 5.17
N GLY A 35 10.06 4.72 6.10
CA GLY A 35 8.91 5.60 6.06
C GLY A 35 8.36 5.96 7.44
N PHE A 36 7.35 6.82 7.45
CA PHE A 36 6.72 7.34 8.66
C PHE A 36 5.33 6.75 8.85
N ILE A 37 5.06 6.28 10.07
CA ILE A 37 3.82 5.59 10.43
C ILE A 37 3.32 6.06 11.79
N GLY A 38 2.21 5.48 12.23
CA GLY A 38 1.64 5.67 13.55
C GLY A 38 0.67 6.84 13.66
N THR A 39 0.28 7.16 14.88
CA THR A 39 -0.82 8.09 15.19
C THR A 39 -0.67 9.45 14.51
N LEU A 40 0.53 10.05 14.54
CA LEU A 40 0.76 11.36 13.91
C LEU A 40 0.62 11.31 12.38
N ALA A 41 1.07 10.22 11.75
CA ALA A 41 0.86 10.02 10.32
C ALA A 41 -0.63 9.84 10.00
N ILE A 42 -1.32 9.02 10.78
CA ILE A 42 -2.76 8.76 10.63
C ILE A 42 -3.58 10.05 10.76
N GLU A 43 -3.30 10.89 11.75
CA GLU A 43 -3.99 12.18 11.92
C GLU A 43 -3.83 13.11 10.71
N GLN A 44 -2.64 13.14 10.11
CA GLN A 44 -2.39 13.91 8.91
C GLN A 44 -3.18 13.35 7.72
N ILE A 45 -3.17 12.02 7.53
CA ILE A 45 -3.83 11.33 6.42
C ILE A 45 -5.37 11.46 6.53
N HIS A 46 -5.91 11.41 7.72
CA HIS A 46 -7.34 11.38 8.00
C HIS A 46 -8.14 12.51 7.31
N ASN A 47 -7.54 13.67 7.17
CA ASN A 47 -8.19 14.85 6.57
C ASN A 47 -8.09 14.92 5.04
N TYR A 48 -7.33 14.02 4.42
CA TYR A 48 -7.20 13.95 2.97
C TYR A 48 -8.32 13.13 2.33
N ARG A 49 -8.50 13.35 1.03
CA ARG A 49 -9.27 12.49 0.12
C ARG A 49 -8.44 12.30 -1.13
N PHE A 50 -7.96 11.08 -1.32
CA PHE A 50 -7.09 10.74 -2.43
C PHE A 50 -7.90 10.19 -3.60
N ASP A 51 -7.46 10.47 -4.83
CA ASP A 51 -8.01 9.84 -6.02
C ASP A 51 -7.47 8.42 -6.20
N LEU A 52 -6.18 8.23 -5.95
CA LEU A 52 -5.46 6.95 -6.04
C LEU A 52 -4.54 6.77 -4.84
N ALA A 53 -4.45 5.53 -4.36
CA ALA A 53 -3.42 5.11 -3.41
C ALA A 53 -2.70 3.87 -3.91
N PHE A 54 -1.41 3.81 -3.63
CA PHE A 54 -0.56 2.65 -3.87
C PHE A 54 -0.09 2.11 -2.53
N ILE A 55 -0.44 0.87 -2.24
CA ILE A 55 -0.24 0.24 -0.93
C ILE A 55 0.66 -0.99 -1.10
N GLY A 56 1.79 -0.96 -0.40
CA GLY A 56 2.66 -2.12 -0.29
C GLY A 56 2.20 -3.10 0.79
N THR A 57 2.66 -4.34 0.72
CA THR A 57 2.33 -5.38 1.70
C THR A 57 3.53 -6.27 2.03
N VAL A 58 3.45 -6.97 3.15
CA VAL A 58 4.38 -8.05 3.50
C VAL A 58 3.90 -9.38 2.92
N GLY A 59 2.61 -9.65 3.01
CA GLY A 59 2.05 -10.91 2.54
C GLY A 59 0.60 -10.80 2.09
N MET A 60 0.20 -11.75 1.26
CA MET A 60 -1.15 -11.87 0.71
C MET A 60 -1.62 -13.32 0.80
N ASN A 61 -2.79 -13.53 1.39
CA ASN A 61 -3.42 -14.84 1.46
C ASN A 61 -4.66 -14.89 0.56
N ILE A 62 -4.53 -15.56 -0.58
CA ILE A 62 -5.61 -15.69 -1.57
C ILE A 62 -6.74 -16.63 -1.13
N HIS A 63 -6.50 -17.49 -0.15
CA HIS A 63 -7.52 -18.42 0.34
C HIS A 63 -8.46 -17.76 1.34
N ASP A 64 -7.91 -16.86 2.17
CA ASP A 64 -8.63 -16.21 3.25
C ASP A 64 -8.98 -14.74 2.97
N ASP A 65 -8.70 -14.24 1.76
CA ASP A 65 -8.90 -12.83 1.39
C ASP A 65 -8.23 -11.85 2.37
N LYS A 66 -6.93 -12.05 2.64
CA LYS A 66 -6.19 -11.23 3.61
C LYS A 66 -4.96 -10.57 3.00
N VAL A 67 -4.72 -9.36 3.44
CA VAL A 67 -3.49 -8.60 3.19
C VAL A 67 -2.85 -8.25 4.53
N THR A 68 -1.56 -8.54 4.67
CA THR A 68 -0.91 -8.58 5.99
C THR A 68 0.38 -7.77 6.05
N THR A 69 0.72 -7.37 7.27
CA THR A 69 2.02 -6.76 7.62
C THR A 69 2.53 -7.35 8.93
N TYR A 70 3.76 -7.03 9.33
CA TYR A 70 4.31 -7.45 10.62
C TYR A 70 4.06 -6.43 11.73
N ASP A 71 3.81 -5.17 11.40
CA ASP A 71 3.71 -4.06 12.33
C ASP A 71 2.28 -3.51 12.37
N VAL A 72 1.70 -3.46 13.56
CA VAL A 72 0.33 -2.96 13.77
C VAL A 72 0.22 -1.49 13.36
N GLU A 73 1.19 -0.64 13.70
CA GLU A 73 1.16 0.77 13.33
C GLU A 73 1.28 0.98 11.82
N ASP A 74 2.11 0.17 11.13
CA ASP A 74 2.17 0.14 9.67
C ASP A 74 0.81 -0.24 9.08
N GLY A 75 0.19 -1.28 9.62
CA GLY A 75 -1.13 -1.74 9.20
C GLY A 75 -2.22 -0.69 9.38
N LEU A 76 -2.28 -0.04 10.54
CA LEU A 76 -3.26 1.02 10.82
C LEU A 76 -3.04 2.24 9.92
N THR A 77 -1.80 2.61 9.64
CA THR A 77 -1.47 3.70 8.73
C THR A 77 -1.93 3.39 7.30
N LYS A 78 -1.67 2.17 6.81
CA LYS A 78 -2.15 1.71 5.50
C LYS A 78 -3.67 1.69 5.41
N LYS A 79 -4.33 1.20 6.45
CA LYS A 79 -5.79 1.19 6.52
C LYS A 79 -6.38 2.60 6.40
N GLU A 80 -5.79 3.59 7.08
CA GLU A 80 -6.22 4.98 6.97
C GLU A 80 -6.07 5.52 5.55
N VAL A 81 -4.96 5.20 4.86
CA VAL A 81 -4.77 5.59 3.46
C VAL A 81 -5.84 4.96 2.56
N MET A 82 -6.16 3.67 2.78
CA MET A 82 -7.20 2.98 2.03
C MET A 82 -8.56 3.65 2.24
N ASP A 83 -8.93 3.93 3.48
CA ASP A 83 -10.21 4.56 3.83
C ASP A 83 -10.33 5.99 3.27
N ALA A 84 -9.21 6.69 3.12
CA ALA A 84 -9.15 8.04 2.55
C ALA A 84 -9.12 8.06 1.01
N SER A 85 -9.09 6.91 0.34
CA SER A 85 -8.83 6.82 -1.10
C SER A 85 -10.02 6.28 -1.89
N LYS A 86 -10.25 6.85 -3.08
CA LYS A 86 -11.30 6.37 -4.00
C LYS A 86 -10.94 5.05 -4.67
N LYS A 87 -9.65 4.88 -5.01
CA LYS A 87 -9.10 3.68 -5.62
C LYS A 87 -7.79 3.31 -4.93
N CYS A 88 -7.62 2.04 -4.63
CA CYS A 88 -6.42 1.50 -4.01
C CYS A 88 -5.82 0.41 -4.88
N TYR A 89 -4.55 0.55 -5.19
CA TYR A 89 -3.78 -0.47 -5.91
C TYR A 89 -2.78 -1.11 -4.95
N LEU A 90 -2.82 -2.43 -4.88
CA LEU A 90 -1.86 -3.22 -4.14
C LEU A 90 -0.62 -3.40 -5.00
N VAL A 91 0.52 -2.94 -4.51
CA VAL A 91 1.81 -3.02 -5.21
C VAL A 91 2.70 -3.98 -4.46
N ALA A 92 3.03 -5.11 -5.07
CA ALA A 92 3.84 -6.12 -4.40
C ALA A 92 4.54 -7.04 -5.40
N GLU A 93 5.67 -7.57 -5.00
CA GLU A 93 6.32 -8.68 -5.70
C GLU A 93 5.46 -9.94 -5.60
N ASN A 94 5.45 -10.76 -6.65
CA ASN A 94 4.63 -11.96 -6.71
C ASN A 94 4.96 -12.98 -5.61
N GLU A 95 6.18 -12.96 -5.08
CA GLU A 95 6.55 -13.80 -3.94
C GLU A 95 5.72 -13.57 -2.69
N LYS A 96 5.12 -12.37 -2.55
CA LYS A 96 4.29 -11.99 -1.39
C LYS A 96 3.01 -12.82 -1.26
N PHE A 97 2.60 -13.52 -2.31
CA PHE A 97 1.50 -14.51 -2.23
C PHE A 97 1.84 -15.74 -1.39
N ASN A 98 3.12 -15.97 -1.12
CA ASN A 98 3.61 -17.08 -0.30
C ASN A 98 4.02 -16.66 1.12
N LEU A 99 3.82 -15.40 1.45
CA LEU A 99 4.16 -14.82 2.75
C LEU A 99 2.91 -14.43 3.52
N ASP A 100 2.99 -14.55 4.84
CA ASP A 100 1.92 -14.17 5.75
C ASP A 100 2.51 -13.34 6.90
N GLY A 101 1.96 -12.16 7.12
CA GLY A 101 2.34 -11.30 8.23
C GLY A 101 1.50 -11.60 9.48
N ASN A 102 1.86 -10.97 10.58
CA ASN A 102 1.19 -11.18 11.87
C ASN A 102 -0.08 -10.35 12.06
N TYR A 103 -0.27 -9.32 11.23
CA TYR A 103 -1.37 -8.37 11.36
C TYR A 103 -2.08 -8.17 10.02
N VAL A 104 -3.39 -8.44 10.03
CA VAL A 104 -4.27 -8.21 8.87
C VAL A 104 -4.68 -6.75 8.85
N PHE A 105 -4.34 -6.00 7.80
CA PHE A 105 -4.74 -4.61 7.67
C PHE A 105 -5.82 -4.38 6.60
N GLY A 106 -6.10 -5.37 5.79
CA GLY A 106 -7.11 -5.27 4.75
C GLY A 106 -7.42 -6.61 4.09
N HIS A 107 -8.34 -6.56 3.13
CA HIS A 107 -8.73 -7.69 2.31
C HIS A 107 -8.39 -7.42 0.85
N LEU A 108 -8.02 -8.46 0.08
CA LEU A 108 -7.76 -8.33 -1.36
C LEU A 108 -8.96 -7.71 -2.07
N SER A 109 -10.17 -8.13 -1.69
CA SER A 109 -11.44 -7.62 -2.24
C SER A 109 -11.70 -6.13 -2.01
N GLU A 110 -10.94 -5.46 -1.12
CA GLU A 110 -11.01 -4.01 -0.91
C GLU A 110 -10.17 -3.21 -1.92
N PHE A 111 -9.30 -3.88 -2.69
CA PHE A 111 -8.43 -3.21 -3.66
C PHE A 111 -9.04 -3.14 -5.05
N THR A 112 -8.73 -2.08 -5.77
CA THR A 112 -9.14 -1.87 -7.16
C THR A 112 -8.32 -2.72 -8.11
N GLY A 113 -7.03 -2.88 -7.85
CA GLY A 113 -6.14 -3.64 -8.72
C GLY A 113 -4.85 -4.08 -8.02
N TYR A 114 -4.15 -4.96 -8.71
CA TYR A 114 -2.84 -5.50 -8.33
C TYR A 114 -1.79 -5.12 -9.36
N ILE A 115 -0.66 -4.64 -8.89
CA ILE A 115 0.52 -4.30 -9.68
C ILE A 115 1.69 -5.14 -9.19
N GLY A 116 2.14 -6.07 -10.00
CA GLY A 116 3.29 -6.94 -9.73
C GLY A 116 4.50 -6.55 -10.59
N GLU A 117 5.64 -7.17 -10.29
CA GLU A 117 6.89 -6.97 -11.04
C GLU A 117 6.91 -7.73 -12.37
N GLN A 118 6.04 -8.74 -12.51
CA GLN A 118 5.95 -9.57 -13.71
C GLN A 118 4.55 -10.18 -13.83
N GLU A 119 4.27 -10.83 -14.96
CA GLU A 119 2.99 -11.49 -15.19
C GLU A 119 2.67 -12.49 -14.05
N LEU A 120 1.45 -12.37 -13.53
CA LEU A 120 0.97 -13.24 -12.45
C LEU A 120 0.46 -14.56 -13.02
N GLY A 121 1.05 -15.67 -12.58
CA GLY A 121 0.67 -17.03 -12.98
C GLY A 121 -0.52 -17.58 -12.20
N SER A 122 -1.06 -18.72 -12.72
CA SER A 122 -2.08 -19.49 -12.01
C SER A 122 -1.50 -20.19 -10.76
N PRO A 123 -2.27 -20.38 -9.68
CA PRO A 123 -3.71 -20.05 -9.55
C PRO A 123 -3.96 -18.60 -9.05
N PHE A 124 -2.90 -17.80 -8.85
CA PHE A 124 -3.01 -16.47 -8.25
C PHE A 124 -3.80 -15.50 -9.12
N LYS A 125 -3.55 -15.54 -10.43
CA LYS A 125 -4.22 -14.68 -11.41
C LYS A 125 -5.73 -14.80 -11.35
N GLU A 126 -6.25 -16.03 -11.44
CA GLU A 126 -7.68 -16.29 -11.40
C GLU A 126 -8.30 -15.84 -10.07
N LYS A 127 -7.60 -16.12 -8.97
CA LYS A 127 -8.10 -15.79 -7.64
C LYS A 127 -8.15 -14.28 -7.38
N ILE A 128 -7.15 -13.55 -7.81
CA ILE A 128 -7.13 -12.08 -7.76
C ILE A 128 -8.30 -11.49 -8.55
N MET A 129 -8.56 -12.02 -9.75
CA MET A 129 -9.69 -11.60 -10.57
C MET A 129 -11.05 -11.95 -9.94
N GLU A 130 -11.17 -13.09 -9.27
CA GLU A 130 -12.38 -13.46 -8.51
C GLU A 130 -12.69 -12.46 -7.38
N TYR A 131 -11.66 -11.90 -6.74
CA TYR A 131 -11.82 -10.84 -5.74
C TYR A 131 -12.15 -9.47 -6.37
N GLY A 132 -12.15 -9.36 -7.68
CA GLY A 132 -12.54 -8.16 -8.41
C GLY A 132 -11.40 -7.19 -8.71
N LEU A 133 -10.14 -7.59 -8.47
CA LEU A 133 -8.98 -6.74 -8.78
C LEU A 133 -8.64 -6.79 -10.27
N GLU A 134 -8.32 -5.63 -10.82
CA GLU A 134 -7.63 -5.52 -12.10
C GLU A 134 -6.16 -5.96 -11.93
N ILE A 135 -5.60 -6.65 -12.90
CA ILE A 135 -4.16 -6.97 -12.95
C ILE A 135 -3.51 -6.03 -13.95
N ILE A 136 -2.53 -5.26 -13.48
CA ILE A 136 -1.84 -4.24 -14.27
C ILE A 136 -0.40 -4.64 -14.49
#